data_c7ef86f7dc8883fa0b78d3c8eed53bb8
#
_entry.id   c7ef86f7dc8883fa0b78d3c8eed53bb8
#
_cell.length_a   1.000
_cell.length_b   1.000
_cell.length_c   1.000
_cell.angle_alpha   90.00
_cell.angle_beta   90.00
_cell.angle_gamma   90.00
#
_symmetry.space_group_name_H-M   'P 1'
#
loop_
_entity.id
_entity.type
_entity.pdbx_description
1 polymer ?
#
loop_
_entity_poly.entity_id
_entity_poly.type
_entity_poly.pdbx_seq_one_letter_code
_entity_poly.pdbx_strand_id
1 'polypeptide(L)'
;REGAPPATLPAWLKPEGFAGVARDGEDSWLRVAWRVGPDTLVLQVPLDEALFASLRDRTGVRVLSIGGAESVEAEAGGKGVHVKTGEGRSRPIALPPEAEGDFGLNSVALVERTRWDNGEQGLAPLAIRFNPPVMLKRLSPGTLDLGDIFVKILVGVGISFVILYIVPLVLGLLLARSITRSVHDLSRGTVHLRQGDFGHPIPVRSRDQLGDLADSFNTMARSVEDLLREQAEKQRLEEELRIARQIQMSLLPQDSVSVPGLELSAACIPAAEVGGDYYDLLPLGDGRLGVVVADVSGKGTSAALYMAELKGLMLSLSRIHESPYRLLCEANRILAANMDARSFVTMTYAVADTRAGVLRYARAGHNPLLRLGADGAPPQALTPPGLGLGMDRGERFDQVLEERELPLHPGDTYLFFTDGLSEAMNADGDLFGEARLAAVLARAPALDGGAPEALREEVLREVRLFAGGAPQHDDMTMVVLKVV
;
A
#
# COMPACT_ATOMS: atom_id res chain seq x y z
N ARG A 1 -74.88 56.93 -10.55
CA ARG A 1 -76.22 56.54 -9.98
C ARG A 1 -76.74 57.78 -9.22
N GLU A 2 -77.78 58.38 -9.69
CA GLU A 2 -78.62 59.29 -8.93
C GLU A 2 -79.31 58.51 -7.81
N GLY A 3 -79.01 58.90 -6.52
CA GLY A 3 -79.77 58.39 -5.40
C GLY A 3 -78.92 57.81 -4.21
N ALA A 4 -77.62 57.89 -4.20
CA ALA A 4 -76.88 57.58 -2.93
C ALA A 4 -76.99 58.78 -2.00
N PRO A 5 -77.17 58.56 -0.65
CA PRO A 5 -77.21 59.67 0.29
C PRO A 5 -75.86 60.41 0.28
N PRO A 6 -75.90 61.77 0.42
CA PRO A 6 -74.63 62.54 0.45
C PRO A 6 -73.74 62.06 1.56
N ALA A 7 -72.47 61.78 1.26
CA ALA A 7 -71.49 61.40 2.23
C ALA A 7 -71.28 62.58 3.22
N THR A 8 -71.45 62.31 4.53
CA THR A 8 -71.08 63.29 5.55
C THR A 8 -69.56 63.53 5.53
N LEU A 9 -69.15 64.78 5.44
CA LEU A 9 -67.74 65.16 5.39
C LEU A 9 -67.07 64.92 6.76
N PRO A 10 -66.07 64.08 6.80
CA PRO A 10 -65.41 63.80 8.07
C PRO A 10 -64.44 64.94 8.47
N ALA A 11 -64.25 65.10 9.77
CA ALA A 11 -63.43 66.19 10.32
C ALA A 11 -61.91 66.02 9.99
N TRP A 12 -61.46 64.85 9.67
CA TRP A 12 -60.05 64.55 9.30
C TRP A 12 -59.71 64.87 7.83
N LEU A 13 -60.68 65.22 6.99
CA LEU A 13 -60.46 65.47 5.56
C LEU A 13 -59.60 66.73 5.40
N LYS A 14 -58.37 66.51 4.89
CA LYS A 14 -57.39 67.58 4.63
C LYS A 14 -57.85 68.54 3.53
N PRO A 15 -57.35 69.80 3.56
CA PRO A 15 -57.64 70.77 2.47
C PRO A 15 -57.21 70.31 1.08
N GLU A 16 -56.20 69.46 1.02
CA GLU A 16 -55.66 68.90 -0.23
C GLU A 16 -56.58 67.85 -0.87
N GLY A 17 -57.57 67.40 -0.15
CA GLY A 17 -58.55 66.42 -0.59
C GLY A 17 -58.17 65.00 -0.19
N PHE A 18 -58.89 64.06 -0.73
CA PHE A 18 -58.69 62.60 -0.55
C PHE A 18 -58.94 61.87 -1.88
N ALA A 19 -58.08 60.93 -2.19
CA ALA A 19 -58.32 59.99 -3.28
C ALA A 19 -57.86 58.60 -2.87
N GLY A 20 -58.75 57.63 -2.80
CA GLY A 20 -58.43 56.27 -2.36
C GLY A 20 -59.67 55.42 -2.06
N VAL A 21 -59.37 54.26 -1.50
CA VAL A 21 -60.41 53.34 -1.04
C VAL A 21 -60.85 53.78 0.37
N ALA A 22 -62.08 54.11 0.50
CA ALA A 22 -62.73 54.49 1.77
C ALA A 22 -63.67 53.39 2.26
N ARG A 23 -63.66 53.08 3.54
CA ARG A 23 -64.65 52.25 4.20
C ARG A 23 -65.63 53.14 4.94
N ASP A 24 -66.91 52.95 4.69
CA ASP A 24 -67.98 53.63 5.36
C ASP A 24 -69.00 52.62 5.84
N GLY A 25 -68.95 52.32 7.16
CA GLY A 25 -69.68 51.20 7.77
C GLY A 25 -69.14 49.86 7.26
N GLU A 26 -69.98 49.04 6.68
CA GLU A 26 -69.61 47.75 6.07
C GLU A 26 -69.22 47.87 4.59
N ASP A 27 -69.54 48.98 3.93
CA ASP A 27 -69.33 49.19 2.52
C ASP A 27 -67.95 49.79 2.24
N SER A 28 -67.39 49.38 1.09
CA SER A 28 -66.15 49.95 0.58
C SER A 28 -66.39 50.72 -0.69
N TRP A 29 -65.81 51.92 -0.76
CA TRP A 29 -66.00 52.88 -1.83
C TRP A 29 -64.67 53.35 -2.40
N LEU A 30 -64.57 53.52 -3.69
CA LEU A 30 -63.54 54.34 -4.29
C LEU A 30 -63.99 55.80 -4.20
N ARG A 31 -63.37 56.61 -3.37
CA ARG A 31 -63.75 58.02 -3.14
C ARG A 31 -62.65 58.94 -3.57
N VAL A 32 -63.06 60.02 -4.18
CA VAL A 32 -62.21 61.21 -4.46
C VAL A 32 -63.01 62.43 -3.92
N ALA A 33 -62.37 63.13 -3.02
CA ALA A 33 -62.90 64.34 -2.44
C ALA A 33 -61.90 65.49 -2.66
N TRP A 34 -62.36 66.60 -3.24
CA TRP A 34 -61.54 67.82 -3.39
C TRP A 34 -62.37 69.11 -3.23
N ARG A 35 -61.69 70.16 -2.81
CA ARG A 35 -62.32 71.45 -2.63
C ARG A 35 -62.48 72.22 -3.95
N VAL A 36 -63.70 72.76 -4.16
CA VAL A 36 -64.04 73.62 -5.31
C VAL A 36 -64.61 74.89 -4.71
N GLY A 37 -63.80 75.92 -4.44
CA GLY A 37 -64.21 77.14 -3.74
C GLY A 37 -64.65 76.85 -2.30
N PRO A 38 -65.80 77.30 -1.82
CA PRO A 38 -66.32 77.05 -0.49
C PRO A 38 -66.84 75.62 -0.31
N ASP A 39 -67.09 74.94 -1.39
CA ASP A 39 -67.74 73.58 -1.39
C ASP A 39 -66.69 72.48 -1.52
N THR A 40 -67.08 71.28 -1.10
CA THR A 40 -66.31 70.06 -1.29
C THR A 40 -67.07 69.13 -2.21
N LEU A 41 -66.46 68.80 -3.33
CA LEU A 41 -67.01 67.80 -4.25
C LEU A 41 -66.53 66.41 -3.86
N VAL A 42 -67.43 65.49 -3.64
CA VAL A 42 -67.12 64.07 -3.40
C VAL A 42 -67.69 63.21 -4.53
N LEU A 43 -66.81 62.58 -5.24
CA LEU A 43 -67.19 61.50 -6.15
C LEU A 43 -66.94 60.17 -5.48
N GLN A 44 -67.91 59.29 -5.55
CA GLN A 44 -67.77 57.95 -5.00
C GLN A 44 -68.36 56.89 -5.91
N VAL A 45 -67.66 55.78 -5.96
CA VAL A 45 -68.08 54.58 -6.72
C VAL A 45 -68.06 53.43 -5.75
N PRO A 46 -69.15 52.70 -5.57
CA PRO A 46 -69.16 51.52 -4.73
C PRO A 46 -68.24 50.44 -5.31
N LEU A 47 -67.49 49.78 -4.43
CA LEU A 47 -66.69 48.65 -4.78
C LEU A 47 -67.56 47.36 -4.73
N ASP A 48 -68.53 47.29 -5.63
CA ASP A 48 -69.56 46.24 -5.72
C ASP A 48 -69.36 45.25 -6.89
N GLU A 49 -70.18 44.23 -6.97
CA GLU A 49 -70.09 43.24 -8.02
C GLU A 49 -70.23 43.85 -9.43
N ALA A 50 -71.01 44.95 -9.58
CA ALA A 50 -71.22 45.61 -10.85
C ALA A 50 -69.91 46.27 -11.36
N LEU A 51 -69.18 46.94 -10.42
CA LEU A 51 -67.88 47.49 -10.75
C LEU A 51 -66.85 46.40 -11.09
N PHE A 52 -66.82 45.32 -10.32
CA PHE A 52 -65.93 44.20 -10.55
C PHE A 52 -66.23 43.47 -11.82
N ALA A 53 -67.53 43.32 -12.22
CA ALA A 53 -67.89 42.81 -13.50
C ALA A 53 -67.41 43.71 -14.64
N SER A 54 -67.58 45.04 -14.50
CA SER A 54 -67.10 46.00 -15.47
C SER A 54 -65.58 45.98 -15.64
N LEU A 55 -64.84 45.88 -14.55
CA LEU A 55 -63.38 45.74 -14.57
C LEU A 55 -62.97 44.42 -15.26
N ARG A 56 -63.63 43.32 -14.94
CA ARG A 56 -63.37 42.05 -15.59
C ARG A 56 -63.59 42.13 -17.10
N ASP A 57 -64.72 42.71 -17.51
CA ASP A 57 -65.06 42.81 -18.92
C ASP A 57 -64.12 43.73 -19.70
N ARG A 58 -63.59 44.77 -19.09
CA ARG A 58 -62.65 45.73 -19.72
C ARG A 58 -61.22 45.31 -19.69
N THR A 59 -60.73 44.68 -18.60
CA THR A 59 -59.29 44.42 -18.37
C THR A 59 -58.94 42.96 -18.35
N GLY A 60 -59.94 42.05 -18.20
CA GLY A 60 -59.69 40.63 -18.00
C GLY A 60 -59.26 40.26 -16.56
N VAL A 61 -59.20 41.24 -15.67
CA VAL A 61 -58.87 41.04 -14.26
C VAL A 61 -60.15 40.78 -13.47
N ARG A 62 -60.22 39.67 -12.77
CA ARG A 62 -61.34 39.34 -11.87
C ARG A 62 -60.92 39.63 -10.44
N VAL A 63 -61.66 40.54 -9.78
CA VAL A 63 -61.53 40.75 -8.33
C VAL A 63 -62.33 39.66 -7.62
N LEU A 64 -61.66 38.90 -6.77
CA LEU A 64 -62.25 37.78 -6.07
C LEU A 64 -62.81 38.18 -4.69
N SER A 65 -62.09 39.01 -3.98
CA SER A 65 -62.57 39.56 -2.69
C SER A 65 -61.77 40.80 -2.27
N ILE A 66 -62.38 41.67 -1.51
CA ILE A 66 -61.69 42.73 -0.74
C ILE A 66 -61.93 42.43 0.74
N GLY A 67 -60.87 42.07 1.44
CA GLY A 67 -60.94 41.69 2.86
C GLY A 67 -61.05 42.90 3.79
N GLY A 68 -61.75 42.72 4.89
CA GLY A 68 -61.77 43.66 6.02
C GLY A 68 -60.93 43.13 7.17
N ALA A 69 -59.63 43.38 7.17
CA ALA A 69 -58.77 42.98 8.25
C ALA A 69 -57.99 44.19 8.82
N GLU A 70 -57.87 44.29 10.14
CA GLU A 70 -57.11 45.35 10.82
C GLU A 70 -55.59 45.10 10.89
N SER A 71 -55.13 43.89 10.55
CA SER A 71 -53.74 43.56 10.37
C SER A 71 -53.59 42.37 9.41
N VAL A 72 -52.66 42.48 8.47
CA VAL A 72 -52.36 41.42 7.50
C VAL A 72 -50.96 40.95 7.68
N GLU A 73 -50.78 39.73 8.19
CA GLU A 73 -49.56 38.95 8.03
C GLU A 73 -49.79 37.92 6.95
N ALA A 74 -49.09 38.03 5.83
CA ALA A 74 -49.16 37.08 4.74
C ALA A 74 -48.14 35.97 4.99
N GLU A 75 -48.56 34.77 5.31
CA GLU A 75 -47.72 33.58 5.34
C GLU A 75 -47.89 32.83 4.01
N ALA A 76 -46.84 32.79 3.21
CA ALA A 76 -46.81 32.03 1.95
C ALA A 76 -46.56 30.54 2.26
N GLY A 77 -47.63 29.76 2.31
CA GLY A 77 -47.55 28.30 2.48
C GLY A 77 -48.57 27.62 1.57
N GLY A 78 -48.04 26.78 0.68
CA GLY A 78 -48.72 25.85 -0.26
C GLY A 78 -50.25 25.87 -0.38
N LYS A 79 -50.75 26.33 -1.51
CA LYS A 79 -52.17 26.30 -2.00
C LYS A 79 -53.18 27.28 -1.40
N GLY A 80 -52.83 28.25 -0.60
CA GLY A 80 -53.77 29.27 -0.15
C GLY A 80 -53.08 30.45 0.52
N VAL A 81 -53.66 31.65 0.38
CA VAL A 81 -53.22 32.84 1.14
C VAL A 81 -54.03 32.90 2.41
N HIS A 82 -53.41 32.82 3.55
CA HIS A 82 -54.03 32.95 4.86
C HIS A 82 -53.92 34.40 5.37
N VAL A 83 -55.03 34.97 5.81
CA VAL A 83 -55.05 36.29 6.40
C VAL A 83 -55.39 36.15 7.87
N LYS A 84 -54.55 36.62 8.77
CA LYS A 84 -54.85 36.69 10.19
C LYS A 84 -55.66 37.95 10.48
N THR A 85 -56.79 37.80 11.10
CA THR A 85 -57.58 38.92 11.65
C THR A 85 -57.19 39.18 13.06
N GLY A 86 -57.34 40.42 13.54
CA GLY A 86 -56.89 40.88 14.88
C GLY A 86 -57.40 40.07 16.07
N GLU A 87 -58.26 39.09 15.91
CA GLU A 87 -58.68 38.13 16.92
C GLU A 87 -57.98 36.78 16.88
N GLY A 88 -56.86 36.67 16.15
CA GLY A 88 -56.04 35.45 16.09
C GLY A 88 -56.63 34.28 15.32
N ARG A 89 -57.73 34.45 14.63
CA ARG A 89 -58.34 33.41 13.75
C ARG A 89 -57.90 33.59 12.30
N SER A 90 -57.10 32.64 11.81
CA SER A 90 -56.77 32.55 10.39
C SER A 90 -57.97 32.06 9.60
N ARG A 91 -58.53 32.86 8.71
CA ARG A 91 -59.54 32.39 7.72
C ARG A 91 -58.90 32.31 6.37
N PRO A 92 -59.04 31.15 5.68
CA PRO A 92 -58.62 31.03 4.27
C PRO A 92 -59.51 31.91 3.40
N ILE A 93 -58.92 32.68 2.51
CA ILE A 93 -59.66 33.30 1.43
C ILE A 93 -60.15 32.15 0.53
N ALA A 94 -61.43 31.90 0.51
CA ALA A 94 -62.04 30.91 -0.38
C ALA A 94 -61.88 31.39 -1.82
N LEU A 95 -60.93 30.81 -2.52
CA LEU A 95 -60.81 31.01 -3.96
C LEU A 95 -61.92 30.19 -4.64
N PRO A 96 -62.66 30.77 -5.55
CA PRO A 96 -63.72 30.04 -6.28
C PRO A 96 -63.06 28.86 -7.05
N PRO A 97 -63.82 27.75 -7.22
CA PRO A 97 -63.33 26.58 -7.93
C PRO A 97 -62.84 26.93 -9.35
N GLU A 98 -61.72 26.31 -9.74
CA GLU A 98 -61.19 26.48 -11.08
C GLU A 98 -62.22 25.96 -12.11
N ALA A 99 -62.64 26.86 -13.00
CA ALA A 99 -63.40 26.42 -14.20
C ALA A 99 -62.43 25.73 -15.15
N GLU A 100 -62.77 24.56 -15.64
CA GLU A 100 -61.97 23.80 -16.60
C GLU A 100 -61.54 24.69 -17.76
N GLY A 101 -60.21 24.83 -17.97
CA GLY A 101 -59.60 25.57 -19.09
C GLY A 101 -59.22 27.01 -18.82
N ASP A 102 -59.39 27.56 -17.60
CA ASP A 102 -59.00 28.95 -17.26
C ASP A 102 -57.61 29.04 -16.64
N PHE A 103 -56.60 29.30 -17.46
CA PHE A 103 -55.22 29.58 -17.04
C PHE A 103 -55.11 30.96 -16.37
N GLY A 104 -55.63 31.12 -15.15
CA GLY A 104 -55.56 32.36 -14.40
C GLY A 104 -54.55 32.31 -13.28
N LEU A 105 -53.71 33.33 -13.16
CA LEU A 105 -52.82 33.52 -12.02
C LEU A 105 -53.58 34.24 -10.90
N ASN A 106 -53.53 33.68 -9.69
CA ASN A 106 -54.04 34.32 -8.48
C ASN A 106 -52.94 35.18 -7.86
N SER A 107 -53.28 36.42 -7.50
CA SER A 107 -52.41 37.34 -6.81
C SER A 107 -53.18 38.06 -5.68
N VAL A 108 -52.48 38.43 -4.68
CA VAL A 108 -52.99 39.26 -3.57
C VAL A 108 -52.22 40.55 -3.55
N ALA A 109 -52.90 41.65 -3.72
CA ALA A 109 -52.35 42.99 -3.56
C ALA A 109 -52.82 43.57 -2.25
N LEU A 110 -51.98 44.32 -1.58
CA LEU A 110 -52.36 45.07 -0.38
C LEU A 110 -52.74 46.49 -0.85
N VAL A 111 -53.96 46.88 -0.59
CA VAL A 111 -54.49 48.17 -0.94
C VAL A 111 -54.74 49.00 0.33
N GLU A 112 -54.18 50.22 0.37
CA GLU A 112 -54.48 51.15 1.45
C GLU A 112 -55.93 51.49 1.47
N ARG A 113 -56.57 51.36 2.64
CA ARG A 113 -57.97 51.66 2.87
C ARG A 113 -58.09 52.58 4.07
N THR A 114 -58.81 53.70 3.93
CA THR A 114 -59.04 54.66 4.97
C THR A 114 -60.46 54.51 5.49
N ARG A 115 -60.62 54.46 6.79
CA ARG A 115 -61.94 54.52 7.42
C ARG A 115 -62.47 55.96 7.29
N TRP A 116 -63.70 56.09 6.72
CA TRP A 116 -64.25 57.39 6.44
C TRP A 116 -64.68 58.16 7.66
N ASP A 117 -65.04 57.47 8.73
CA ASP A 117 -65.53 58.04 10.00
C ASP A 117 -64.40 58.70 10.81
N ASN A 118 -63.22 58.10 10.89
CA ASN A 118 -62.16 58.51 11.80
C ASN A 118 -60.81 58.78 11.11
N GLY A 119 -60.69 58.52 9.81
CA GLY A 119 -59.43 58.72 9.04
C GLY A 119 -58.35 57.65 9.29
N GLU A 120 -58.64 56.61 10.01
CA GLU A 120 -57.69 55.57 10.31
C GLU A 120 -57.36 54.81 9.03
N GLN A 121 -56.04 54.70 8.78
CA GLN A 121 -55.53 54.00 7.60
C GLN A 121 -55.20 52.55 7.94
N GLY A 122 -55.63 51.61 7.12
CA GLY A 122 -55.34 50.20 7.24
C GLY A 122 -55.04 49.60 5.86
N LEU A 123 -54.49 48.41 5.86
CA LEU A 123 -54.26 47.63 4.62
C LEU A 123 -55.38 46.62 4.43
N ALA A 124 -55.97 46.58 3.22
CA ALA A 124 -56.97 45.57 2.86
C ALA A 124 -56.37 44.63 1.78
N PRO A 125 -56.42 43.31 1.99
CA PRO A 125 -56.03 42.36 0.96
C PRO A 125 -57.07 42.36 -0.17
N LEU A 126 -56.57 42.59 -1.38
CA LEU A 126 -57.34 42.51 -2.63
C LEU A 126 -56.92 41.22 -3.36
N ALA A 127 -57.72 40.21 -3.32
CA ALA A 127 -57.51 39.01 -4.09
C ALA A 127 -57.94 39.20 -5.53
N ILE A 128 -57.04 39.06 -6.45
CA ILE A 128 -57.30 39.19 -7.89
C ILE A 128 -56.90 37.94 -8.63
N ARG A 129 -57.61 37.62 -9.68
CA ARG A 129 -57.25 36.60 -10.64
C ARG A 129 -57.16 37.26 -12.02
N PHE A 130 -56.06 37.01 -12.71
CA PHE A 130 -55.86 37.55 -14.04
C PHE A 130 -55.27 36.46 -14.97
N ASN A 131 -55.71 36.55 -16.23
CA ASN A 131 -55.18 35.71 -17.29
C ASN A 131 -54.29 36.57 -18.18
N PRO A 132 -52.95 36.42 -18.10
CA PRO A 132 -52.03 37.30 -18.83
C PRO A 132 -52.31 37.36 -20.33
N PRO A 133 -52.54 36.26 -21.05
CA PRO A 133 -52.94 36.29 -22.46
C PRO A 133 -54.21 37.09 -22.74
N VAL A 134 -55.25 36.94 -21.94
CA VAL A 134 -56.52 37.65 -22.13
C VAL A 134 -56.33 39.14 -21.80
N MET A 135 -55.62 39.44 -20.74
CA MET A 135 -55.32 40.81 -20.34
C MET A 135 -54.55 41.55 -21.42
N LEU A 136 -53.47 40.95 -21.96
CA LEU A 136 -52.68 41.54 -23.07
C LEU A 136 -53.53 41.75 -24.33
N LYS A 137 -54.40 40.77 -24.68
CA LYS A 137 -55.29 40.90 -25.85
C LYS A 137 -56.30 42.04 -25.71
N ARG A 138 -56.77 42.32 -24.48
CA ARG A 138 -57.74 43.41 -24.20
C ARG A 138 -57.09 44.81 -24.05
N LEU A 139 -55.84 44.83 -23.58
CA LEU A 139 -55.08 46.10 -23.42
C LEU A 139 -54.46 46.62 -24.75
N SER A 140 -54.40 45.76 -25.77
CA SER A 140 -53.82 46.12 -27.07
C SER A 140 -54.91 45.98 -28.17
N PRO A 141 -55.84 46.91 -28.35
CA PRO A 141 -56.89 46.87 -29.37
C PRO A 141 -56.41 47.30 -30.76
N GLY A 142 -55.35 46.72 -31.26
CA GLY A 142 -54.82 47.03 -32.60
C GLY A 142 -54.85 45.82 -33.54
N THR A 143 -54.98 46.07 -34.82
CA THR A 143 -55.13 45.12 -35.93
C THR A 143 -54.00 44.14 -36.19
N LEU A 144 -52.97 44.12 -35.34
CA LEU A 144 -51.93 43.13 -35.32
C LEU A 144 -52.04 42.33 -34.01
N ASP A 145 -52.10 41.02 -34.12
CA ASP A 145 -52.17 40.11 -32.98
C ASP A 145 -50.85 40.06 -32.18
N LEU A 146 -50.35 41.30 -31.82
CA LEU A 146 -49.12 41.53 -31.10
C LEU A 146 -49.16 40.85 -29.73
N GLY A 147 -50.35 40.70 -29.14
CA GLY A 147 -50.55 40.00 -27.87
C GLY A 147 -50.13 38.52 -27.93
N ASP A 148 -50.54 37.84 -29.00
CA ASP A 148 -50.23 36.43 -29.20
C ASP A 148 -48.76 36.19 -29.48
N ILE A 149 -48.11 37.12 -30.23
CA ILE A 149 -46.66 37.07 -30.49
C ILE A 149 -45.91 37.31 -29.19
N PHE A 150 -46.32 38.33 -28.41
CA PHE A 150 -45.67 38.66 -27.14
C PHE A 150 -45.79 37.52 -26.12
N VAL A 151 -46.94 36.87 -26.03
CA VAL A 151 -47.12 35.70 -25.16
C VAL A 151 -46.25 34.53 -25.59
N LYS A 152 -46.18 34.25 -26.89
CA LYS A 152 -45.26 33.19 -27.40
C LYS A 152 -43.84 33.47 -27.09
N ILE A 153 -43.39 34.72 -27.23
CA ILE A 153 -42.05 35.14 -26.84
C ILE A 153 -41.82 34.99 -25.34
N LEU A 154 -42.76 35.42 -24.49
CA LEU A 154 -42.66 35.32 -23.04
C LEU A 154 -42.62 33.88 -22.58
N VAL A 155 -43.43 32.99 -23.16
CA VAL A 155 -43.39 31.55 -22.91
C VAL A 155 -42.07 30.95 -23.37
N GLY A 156 -41.58 31.32 -24.57
CA GLY A 156 -40.29 30.87 -25.07
C GLY A 156 -39.12 31.28 -24.17
N VAL A 157 -39.13 32.52 -23.70
CA VAL A 157 -38.14 33.05 -22.73
C VAL A 157 -38.26 32.28 -21.40
N GLY A 158 -39.48 32.05 -20.90
CA GLY A 158 -39.73 31.28 -19.68
C GLY A 158 -39.17 29.85 -19.77
N ILE A 159 -39.45 29.16 -20.87
CA ILE A 159 -38.92 27.81 -21.14
C ILE A 159 -37.40 27.85 -21.23
N SER A 160 -36.83 28.85 -21.88
CA SER A 160 -35.38 29.04 -21.98
C SER A 160 -34.73 29.19 -20.61
N PHE A 161 -35.30 29.98 -19.71
CA PHE A 161 -34.83 30.09 -18.32
C PHE A 161 -34.93 28.78 -17.55
N VAL A 162 -36.04 28.05 -17.70
CA VAL A 162 -36.22 26.74 -17.05
C VAL A 162 -35.11 25.76 -17.50
N ILE A 163 -34.86 25.72 -18.82
CA ILE A 163 -33.77 24.87 -19.36
C ILE A 163 -32.41 25.33 -18.82
N LEU A 164 -32.13 26.65 -18.84
CA LEU A 164 -30.88 27.23 -18.39
C LEU A 164 -30.57 26.93 -16.92
N TYR A 165 -31.60 26.79 -16.07
CA TYR A 165 -31.41 26.49 -14.64
C TYR A 165 -31.48 25.00 -14.33
N ILE A 166 -32.39 24.26 -14.92
CA ILE A 166 -32.58 22.85 -14.61
C ILE A 166 -31.46 22.00 -15.16
N VAL A 167 -31.02 22.26 -16.41
CA VAL A 167 -29.96 21.46 -17.03
C VAL A 167 -28.65 21.51 -16.22
N PRO A 168 -28.09 22.70 -15.85
CA PRO A 168 -26.89 22.76 -15.00
C PRO A 168 -27.10 22.16 -13.61
N LEU A 169 -28.29 22.31 -13.01
CA LEU A 169 -28.61 21.72 -11.73
C LEU A 169 -28.54 20.18 -11.77
N VAL A 170 -29.19 19.59 -12.79
CA VAL A 170 -29.17 18.13 -12.97
C VAL A 170 -27.75 17.64 -13.26
N LEU A 171 -27.04 18.29 -14.17
CA LEU A 171 -25.65 17.97 -14.48
C LEU A 171 -24.74 18.11 -13.24
N GLY A 172 -24.91 19.17 -12.47
CA GLY A 172 -24.18 19.37 -11.22
C GLY A 172 -24.42 18.27 -10.18
N LEU A 173 -25.69 17.85 -10.03
CA LEU A 173 -26.05 16.74 -9.15
C LEU A 173 -25.48 15.40 -9.62
N LEU A 174 -25.50 15.14 -10.92
CA LEU A 174 -24.91 13.93 -11.51
C LEU A 174 -23.39 13.92 -11.31
N LEU A 175 -22.73 15.05 -11.55
CA LEU A 175 -21.30 15.21 -11.33
C LEU A 175 -20.94 15.04 -9.85
N ALA A 176 -21.65 15.69 -8.95
CA ALA A 176 -21.44 15.58 -7.51
C ALA A 176 -21.57 14.12 -7.03
N ARG A 177 -22.60 13.41 -7.54
CA ARG A 177 -22.76 11.98 -7.24
C ARG A 177 -21.64 11.11 -7.78
N SER A 178 -21.17 11.39 -8.99
CA SER A 178 -20.04 10.67 -9.60
C SER A 178 -18.78 10.83 -8.77
N ILE A 179 -18.43 12.08 -8.43
CA ILE A 179 -17.25 12.40 -7.61
C ILE A 179 -17.35 11.74 -6.23
N THR A 180 -18.50 11.92 -5.55
CA THR A 180 -18.68 11.37 -4.20
C THR A 180 -18.54 9.86 -4.17
N ARG A 181 -19.10 9.16 -5.18
CA ARG A 181 -18.97 7.70 -5.29
C ARG A 181 -17.52 7.27 -5.52
N SER A 182 -16.82 7.90 -6.46
CA SER A 182 -15.43 7.56 -6.77
C SER A 182 -14.53 7.78 -5.56
N VAL A 183 -14.69 8.90 -4.84
CA VAL A 183 -13.95 9.19 -3.59
C VAL A 183 -14.29 8.18 -2.49
N HIS A 184 -15.55 7.79 -2.37
CA HIS A 184 -15.97 6.78 -1.40
C HIS A 184 -15.37 5.40 -1.70
N ASP A 185 -15.40 4.96 -2.97
CA ASP A 185 -14.81 3.70 -3.41
C ASP A 185 -13.29 3.70 -3.16
N LEU A 186 -12.62 4.83 -3.43
CA LEU A 186 -11.19 5.02 -3.13
C LEU A 186 -10.90 4.94 -1.62
N SER A 187 -11.72 5.60 -0.80
CA SER A 187 -11.60 5.56 0.66
C SER A 187 -11.78 4.13 1.20
N ARG A 188 -12.73 3.36 0.67
CA ARG A 188 -12.92 1.96 1.04
C ARG A 188 -11.74 1.11 0.61
N GLY A 189 -11.23 1.29 -0.61
CA GLY A 189 -10.03 0.60 -1.09
C GLY A 189 -8.81 0.84 -0.20
N THR A 190 -8.60 2.08 0.27
CA THR A 190 -7.50 2.37 1.21
C THR A 190 -7.68 1.69 2.57
N VAL A 191 -8.92 1.49 3.04
CA VAL A 191 -9.19 0.74 4.27
C VAL A 191 -8.85 -0.74 4.10
N HIS A 192 -9.25 -1.38 2.97
CA HIS A 192 -8.89 -2.76 2.67
C HIS A 192 -7.38 -2.93 2.56
N LEU A 193 -6.70 -2.04 1.84
CA LEU A 193 -5.24 -2.05 1.72
C LEU A 193 -4.54 -1.99 3.10
N ARG A 194 -5.00 -1.11 4.00
CA ARG A 194 -4.48 -0.99 5.36
C ARG A 194 -4.70 -2.24 6.20
N GLN A 195 -5.73 -3.03 5.91
CA GLN A 195 -6.03 -4.31 6.56
C GLN A 195 -5.28 -5.48 5.93
N GLY A 196 -4.47 -5.24 4.89
CA GLY A 196 -3.74 -6.27 4.17
C GLY A 196 -4.58 -7.01 3.12
N ASP A 197 -5.78 -6.53 2.81
CA ASP A 197 -6.63 -7.08 1.75
C ASP A 197 -6.33 -6.37 0.41
N PHE A 198 -5.34 -6.89 -0.29
CA PHE A 198 -4.91 -6.39 -1.61
C PHE A 198 -5.80 -6.92 -2.75
N GLY A 199 -6.60 -7.96 -2.49
CA GLY A 199 -7.45 -8.62 -3.49
C GLY A 199 -8.72 -7.84 -3.84
N HIS A 200 -8.97 -6.65 -3.24
CA HIS A 200 -10.14 -5.81 -3.50
C HIS A 200 -9.80 -4.62 -4.41
N PRO A 201 -9.91 -4.76 -5.74
CA PRO A 201 -9.62 -3.66 -6.64
C PRO A 201 -10.71 -2.58 -6.54
N ILE A 202 -10.30 -1.33 -6.59
CA ILE A 202 -11.20 -0.18 -6.69
C ILE A 202 -11.81 -0.17 -8.08
N PRO A 203 -13.16 -0.12 -8.22
CA PRO A 203 -13.80 -0.11 -9.53
C PRO A 203 -13.50 1.19 -10.28
N VAL A 204 -12.90 1.11 -11.45
CA VAL A 204 -12.66 2.25 -12.35
C VAL A 204 -13.95 2.56 -13.09
N ARG A 205 -14.70 3.58 -12.60
CA ARG A 205 -16.03 3.92 -13.11
C ARG A 205 -16.03 5.10 -14.07
N SER A 206 -15.04 5.95 -14.04
CA SER A 206 -14.91 7.13 -14.88
C SER A 206 -13.68 7.08 -15.77
N ARG A 207 -13.69 7.82 -16.85
CA ARG A 207 -12.54 8.00 -17.76
C ARG A 207 -11.91 9.38 -17.56
N ASP A 208 -11.84 9.83 -16.32
CA ASP A 208 -11.28 11.10 -15.91
C ASP A 208 -10.13 10.86 -14.91
N GLN A 209 -9.61 11.94 -14.35
CA GLN A 209 -8.52 11.88 -13.36
C GLN A 209 -8.81 10.98 -12.15
N LEU A 210 -10.10 10.80 -11.78
CA LEU A 210 -10.48 9.90 -10.69
C LEU A 210 -10.41 8.43 -11.11
N GLY A 211 -10.70 8.15 -12.39
CA GLY A 211 -10.50 6.83 -12.98
C GLY A 211 -9.01 6.47 -13.06
N ASP A 212 -8.17 7.39 -13.53
CA ASP A 212 -6.72 7.21 -13.60
C ASP A 212 -6.12 7.01 -12.21
N LEU A 213 -6.64 7.75 -11.21
CA LEU A 213 -6.22 7.58 -9.81
C LEU A 213 -6.60 6.20 -9.26
N ALA A 214 -7.80 5.71 -9.56
CA ALA A 214 -8.24 4.39 -9.13
C ALA A 214 -7.38 3.28 -9.77
N ASP A 215 -7.04 3.41 -11.06
CA ASP A 215 -6.18 2.46 -11.76
C ASP A 215 -4.75 2.49 -11.23
N SER A 216 -4.21 3.68 -10.99
CA SER A 216 -2.88 3.87 -10.37
C SER A 216 -2.84 3.24 -8.97
N PHE A 217 -3.91 3.42 -8.18
CA PHE A 217 -4.04 2.80 -6.87
C PHE A 217 -4.09 1.26 -6.95
N ASN A 218 -4.87 0.72 -7.89
CA ASN A 218 -4.94 -0.73 -8.11
C ASN A 218 -3.59 -1.31 -8.55
N THR A 219 -2.84 -0.57 -9.37
CA THR A 219 -1.50 -0.96 -9.79
C THR A 219 -0.53 -0.96 -8.61
N MET A 220 -0.57 0.09 -7.78
CA MET A 220 0.23 0.17 -6.55
C MET A 220 -0.12 -0.97 -5.59
N ALA A 221 -1.42 -1.26 -5.36
CA ALA A 221 -1.85 -2.34 -4.47
C ALA A 221 -1.31 -3.70 -4.93
N ARG A 222 -1.37 -4.01 -6.23
CA ARG A 222 -0.79 -5.23 -6.81
C ARG A 222 0.73 -5.29 -6.62
N SER A 223 1.43 -4.17 -6.91
CA SER A 223 2.89 -4.13 -6.72
C SER A 223 3.29 -4.35 -5.26
N VAL A 224 2.54 -3.81 -4.30
CA VAL A 224 2.78 -4.04 -2.86
C VAL A 224 2.50 -5.51 -2.50
N GLU A 225 1.43 -6.11 -3.01
CA GLU A 225 1.14 -7.54 -2.80
C GLU A 225 2.26 -8.43 -3.33
N ASP A 226 2.73 -8.16 -4.56
CA ASP A 226 3.82 -8.91 -5.18
C ASP A 226 5.12 -8.77 -4.37
N LEU A 227 5.47 -7.56 -3.94
CA LEU A 227 6.65 -7.32 -3.09
C LEU A 227 6.56 -8.03 -1.74
N LEU A 228 5.39 -8.02 -1.10
CA LEU A 228 5.19 -8.74 0.17
C LEU A 228 5.28 -10.25 -0.01
N ARG A 229 4.77 -10.76 -1.12
CA ARG A 229 4.85 -12.19 -1.46
C ARG A 229 6.30 -12.61 -1.72
N GLU A 230 7.03 -11.81 -2.51
CA GLU A 230 8.48 -12.03 -2.76
C GLU A 230 9.28 -11.96 -1.44
N GLN A 231 8.99 -10.98 -0.59
CA GLN A 231 9.65 -10.86 0.71
C GLN A 231 9.36 -12.06 1.63
N ALA A 232 8.11 -12.52 1.66
CA ALA A 232 7.73 -13.68 2.46
C ALA A 232 8.41 -14.97 1.96
N GLU A 233 8.50 -15.14 0.63
CA GLU A 233 9.21 -16.27 0.03
C GLU A 233 10.71 -16.21 0.32
N LYS A 234 11.32 -15.04 0.19
CA LYS A 234 12.74 -14.82 0.54
C LYS A 234 13.00 -15.15 2.01
N GLN A 235 12.18 -14.65 2.92
CA GLN A 235 12.31 -14.95 4.35
C GLN A 235 12.17 -16.44 4.65
N ARG A 236 11.24 -17.11 3.96
CA ARG A 236 11.08 -18.56 4.08
C ARG A 236 12.33 -19.32 3.63
N LEU A 237 12.88 -18.93 2.47
CA LEU A 237 14.11 -19.54 1.94
C LEU A 237 15.31 -19.29 2.86
N GLU A 238 15.46 -18.08 3.38
CA GLU A 238 16.51 -17.74 4.36
C GLU A 238 16.38 -18.59 5.63
N GLU A 239 15.17 -18.81 6.12
CA GLU A 239 14.94 -19.66 7.29
C GLU A 239 15.23 -21.15 6.99
N GLU A 240 14.83 -21.65 5.81
CA GLU A 240 15.16 -23.02 5.37
C GLU A 240 16.67 -23.22 5.29
N LEU A 241 17.42 -22.24 4.72
CA LEU A 241 18.87 -22.25 4.66
C LEU A 241 19.52 -22.17 6.05
N ARG A 242 18.98 -21.36 6.94
CA ARG A 242 19.45 -21.28 8.34
C ARG A 242 19.34 -22.63 9.06
N ILE A 243 18.21 -23.32 8.86
CA ILE A 243 18.00 -24.65 9.41
C ILE A 243 19.02 -25.64 8.81
N ALA A 244 19.20 -25.61 7.48
CA ALA A 244 20.17 -26.44 6.78
C ALA A 244 21.60 -26.23 7.33
N ARG A 245 22.00 -24.96 7.54
CA ARG A 245 23.28 -24.60 8.20
C ARG A 245 23.39 -25.21 9.57
N GLN A 246 22.34 -25.09 10.39
CA GLN A 246 22.36 -25.64 11.76
C GLN A 246 22.54 -27.16 11.74
N ILE A 247 21.86 -27.86 10.82
CA ILE A 247 22.04 -29.30 10.64
C ILE A 247 23.47 -29.60 10.20
N GLN A 248 23.97 -28.90 9.18
CA GLN A 248 25.33 -29.10 8.66
C GLN A 248 26.40 -28.89 9.74
N MET A 249 26.31 -27.80 10.49
CA MET A 249 27.23 -27.51 11.58
C MET A 249 27.18 -28.58 12.68
N SER A 250 26.02 -29.20 12.89
CA SER A 250 25.90 -30.33 13.85
C SER A 250 26.58 -31.63 13.38
N LEU A 251 26.83 -31.74 12.06
CA LEU A 251 27.57 -32.89 11.51
C LEU A 251 29.09 -32.77 11.71
N LEU A 252 29.61 -31.56 11.90
CA LEU A 252 31.00 -31.33 12.20
C LEU A 252 31.31 -31.72 13.67
N PRO A 253 32.57 -32.03 14.02
CA PRO A 253 32.95 -32.36 15.39
C PRO A 253 32.56 -31.24 16.37
N GLN A 254 31.74 -31.58 17.36
CA GLN A 254 31.32 -30.64 18.42
C GLN A 254 32.16 -30.76 19.67
N ASP A 255 32.70 -31.95 19.91
CA ASP A 255 33.48 -32.25 21.10
C ASP A 255 34.99 -32.21 20.79
N SER A 256 35.80 -31.84 21.78
CA SER A 256 37.21 -31.97 21.70
C SER A 256 37.65 -33.45 21.73
N VAL A 257 38.25 -33.91 20.64
CA VAL A 257 38.83 -35.24 20.58
C VAL A 257 40.19 -35.22 21.29
N SER A 258 40.35 -36.09 22.27
CA SER A 258 41.61 -36.26 23.00
C SER A 258 42.22 -37.62 22.66
N VAL A 259 43.40 -37.60 22.13
CA VAL A 259 44.24 -38.79 21.89
C VAL A 259 45.58 -38.59 22.55
N PRO A 260 46.03 -39.51 23.42
CA PRO A 260 47.31 -39.34 24.06
C PRO A 260 48.47 -39.19 23.08
N GLY A 261 49.29 -38.16 23.26
CA GLY A 261 50.40 -37.82 22.37
C GLY A 261 50.02 -36.90 21.18
N LEU A 262 48.76 -36.42 21.12
CA LEU A 262 48.30 -35.47 20.10
C LEU A 262 47.53 -34.32 20.74
N GLU A 263 47.86 -33.10 20.32
CA GLU A 263 47.03 -31.91 20.56
C GLU A 263 46.45 -31.44 19.24
N LEU A 264 45.19 -30.98 19.27
CA LEU A 264 44.41 -30.67 18.10
C LEU A 264 43.64 -29.35 18.25
N SER A 265 43.59 -28.59 17.18
CA SER A 265 42.68 -27.46 17.07
C SER A 265 42.15 -27.35 15.66
N ALA A 266 40.88 -27.06 15.50
CA ALA A 266 40.23 -26.97 14.20
C ALA A 266 39.34 -25.73 14.10
N ALA A 267 39.12 -25.26 12.89
CA ALA A 267 38.14 -24.23 12.57
C ALA A 267 37.52 -24.53 11.22
N CYS A 268 36.22 -24.21 11.11
CA CYS A 268 35.47 -24.22 9.87
C CYS A 268 34.59 -22.97 9.86
N ILE A 269 34.82 -22.07 8.92
CA ILE A 269 34.16 -20.79 8.78
C ILE A 269 33.51 -20.75 7.39
N PRO A 270 32.21 -21.02 7.27
CA PRO A 270 31.52 -21.00 6.00
C PRO A 270 31.44 -19.59 5.39
N ALA A 271 31.60 -19.48 4.08
CA ALA A 271 31.46 -18.21 3.33
C ALA A 271 30.00 -17.86 3.04
N ALA A 272 29.14 -18.87 2.98
CA ALA A 272 27.71 -18.74 2.72
C ALA A 272 26.88 -19.37 3.86
N GLU A 273 25.56 -19.43 3.69
CA GLU A 273 24.67 -20.05 4.68
C GLU A 273 24.98 -21.56 4.88
N VAL A 274 25.34 -22.26 3.81
CA VAL A 274 25.80 -23.65 3.83
C VAL A 274 27.04 -23.80 2.95
N GLY A 275 27.99 -24.63 3.33
CA GLY A 275 29.27 -24.78 2.70
C GLY A 275 29.53 -26.19 2.12
N GLY A 276 30.63 -26.29 1.33
CA GLY A 276 31.13 -27.55 0.81
C GLY A 276 32.17 -28.19 1.71
N ASP A 277 32.81 -27.39 2.55
CA ASP A 277 33.89 -27.84 3.40
C ASP A 277 33.48 -28.85 4.46
N TYR A 278 34.34 -29.84 4.66
CA TYR A 278 34.16 -30.86 5.65
C TYR A 278 35.50 -31.13 6.36
N TYR A 279 35.45 -31.20 7.68
CA TYR A 279 36.52 -31.79 8.47
C TYR A 279 35.98 -32.77 9.51
N ASP A 280 36.77 -33.74 9.86
CA ASP A 280 36.44 -34.64 10.97
C ASP A 280 37.67 -35.16 11.69
N LEU A 281 37.45 -35.49 12.95
CA LEU A 281 38.41 -36.09 13.84
C LEU A 281 37.83 -37.42 14.32
N LEU A 282 38.34 -38.51 13.77
CA LEU A 282 37.75 -39.87 13.95
C LEU A 282 38.60 -40.69 14.91
N PRO A 283 38.18 -40.88 16.18
CA PRO A 283 38.87 -41.77 17.08
C PRO A 283 38.74 -43.21 16.60
N LEU A 284 39.87 -43.82 16.20
CA LEU A 284 39.91 -45.18 15.65
C LEU A 284 40.25 -46.25 16.72
N GLY A 285 40.40 -45.82 17.96
CA GLY A 285 40.86 -46.68 19.06
C GLY A 285 42.35 -46.91 19.02
N ASP A 286 42.88 -47.54 20.11
CA ASP A 286 44.28 -47.92 20.22
C ASP A 286 45.34 -46.86 20.00
N GLY A 287 45.03 -45.56 20.31
CA GLY A 287 45.94 -44.43 20.09
C GLY A 287 45.97 -43.97 18.64
N ARG A 288 45.00 -44.35 17.84
CA ARG A 288 44.87 -43.95 16.43
C ARG A 288 43.79 -42.88 16.25
N LEU A 289 44.09 -41.87 15.45
CA LEU A 289 43.19 -40.79 15.09
C LEU A 289 43.15 -40.64 13.56
N GLY A 290 41.97 -40.73 12.99
CA GLY A 290 41.71 -40.28 11.63
C GLY A 290 41.45 -38.77 11.57
N VAL A 291 42.15 -38.07 10.68
CA VAL A 291 41.92 -36.66 10.39
C VAL A 291 41.47 -36.55 8.95
N VAL A 292 40.34 -35.90 8.75
CA VAL A 292 39.73 -35.64 7.43
C VAL A 292 39.67 -34.13 7.23
N VAL A 293 40.09 -33.66 6.06
CA VAL A 293 39.76 -32.31 5.55
C VAL A 293 39.43 -32.47 4.09
N ALA A 294 38.30 -31.96 3.68
CA ALA A 294 37.77 -32.09 2.35
C ALA A 294 36.99 -30.83 1.92
N ASP A 295 36.93 -30.64 0.61
CA ASP A 295 36.12 -29.61 -0.01
C ASP A 295 35.34 -30.21 -1.17
N VAL A 296 34.03 -29.96 -1.17
CA VAL A 296 33.10 -30.41 -2.22
C VAL A 296 32.97 -29.32 -3.27
N SER A 297 33.32 -29.64 -4.51
CA SER A 297 33.18 -28.71 -5.63
C SER A 297 31.78 -28.15 -5.79
N GLY A 298 31.67 -26.85 -6.01
CA GLY A 298 30.38 -26.13 -6.08
C GLY A 298 30.05 -25.44 -4.77
N LYS A 299 28.91 -24.77 -4.71
CA LYS A 299 28.50 -23.98 -3.55
C LYS A 299 27.04 -24.21 -3.21
N GLY A 300 26.67 -23.91 -1.99
CA GLY A 300 25.28 -23.96 -1.53
C GLY A 300 24.80 -25.38 -1.17
N THR A 301 23.49 -25.61 -1.30
CA THR A 301 22.83 -26.79 -0.77
C THR A 301 23.29 -28.11 -1.37
N SER A 302 23.69 -28.13 -2.64
CA SER A 302 24.19 -29.33 -3.32
C SER A 302 25.53 -29.80 -2.73
N ALA A 303 26.46 -28.84 -2.51
CA ALA A 303 27.75 -29.15 -1.88
C ALA A 303 27.56 -29.61 -0.43
N ALA A 304 26.67 -28.99 0.31
CA ALA A 304 26.34 -29.36 1.68
C ALA A 304 25.74 -30.79 1.81
N LEU A 305 24.93 -31.22 0.81
CA LEU A 305 24.37 -32.59 0.78
C LEU A 305 25.45 -33.63 0.49
N TYR A 306 26.35 -33.40 -0.47
CA TYR A 306 27.49 -34.27 -0.71
C TYR A 306 28.44 -34.30 0.50
N MET A 307 28.64 -33.19 1.19
CA MET A 307 29.39 -33.14 2.45
C MET A 307 28.76 -34.09 3.50
N ALA A 308 27.42 -34.06 3.64
CA ALA A 308 26.74 -34.93 4.58
C ALA A 308 26.84 -36.42 4.19
N GLU A 309 26.74 -36.75 2.88
CA GLU A 309 27.00 -38.09 2.38
C GLU A 309 28.43 -38.53 2.68
N LEU A 310 29.40 -37.66 2.41
CA LEU A 310 30.81 -37.91 2.70
C LEU A 310 31.05 -38.18 4.18
N LYS A 311 30.45 -37.41 5.09
CA LYS A 311 30.51 -37.63 6.54
C LYS A 311 30.05 -39.06 6.90
N GLY A 312 28.90 -39.49 6.36
CA GLY A 312 28.36 -40.83 6.59
C GLY A 312 29.32 -41.91 6.09
N LEU A 313 29.93 -41.71 4.90
CA LEU A 313 30.92 -42.63 4.33
C LEU A 313 32.17 -42.69 5.21
N MET A 314 32.73 -41.55 5.61
CA MET A 314 33.95 -41.50 6.40
C MET A 314 33.77 -42.18 7.77
N LEU A 315 32.63 -41.96 8.45
CA LEU A 315 32.33 -42.63 9.72
C LEU A 315 32.22 -44.16 9.58
N SER A 316 31.74 -44.64 8.45
CA SER A 316 31.58 -46.07 8.19
C SER A 316 32.88 -46.72 7.72
N LEU A 317 33.53 -46.13 6.71
CA LEU A 317 34.71 -46.72 6.09
C LEU A 317 35.96 -46.63 6.96
N SER A 318 36.07 -45.62 7.81
CA SER A 318 37.19 -45.48 8.74
C SER A 318 37.27 -46.61 9.79
N ARG A 319 36.14 -47.30 10.05
CA ARG A 319 36.05 -48.48 10.94
C ARG A 319 36.43 -49.79 10.24
N ILE A 320 36.38 -49.79 8.90
CA ILE A 320 36.58 -50.99 8.09
C ILE A 320 37.99 -51.03 7.53
N HIS A 321 38.47 -49.86 7.07
CA HIS A 321 39.77 -49.73 6.39
C HIS A 321 40.77 -48.98 7.25
N GLU A 322 41.87 -49.63 7.57
CA GLU A 322 43.00 -48.99 8.30
C GLU A 322 43.90 -48.12 7.40
N SER A 323 43.95 -48.44 6.09
CA SER A 323 44.75 -47.73 5.09
C SER A 323 43.98 -46.56 4.51
N PRO A 324 44.50 -45.33 4.59
CA PRO A 324 43.99 -44.16 3.89
C PRO A 324 43.75 -44.41 2.37
N TYR A 325 44.62 -45.09 1.68
CA TYR A 325 44.48 -45.45 0.27
C TYR A 325 43.23 -46.27 0.05
N ARG A 326 43.05 -47.38 0.83
CA ARG A 326 41.89 -48.27 0.63
C ARG A 326 40.60 -47.57 0.95
N LEU A 327 40.59 -46.75 1.99
CA LEU A 327 39.38 -46.00 2.36
C LEU A 327 39.00 -45.02 1.24
N LEU A 328 39.94 -44.25 0.71
CA LEU A 328 39.67 -43.29 -0.35
C LEU A 328 39.27 -43.97 -1.66
N CYS A 329 39.85 -45.10 -2.03
CA CYS A 329 39.40 -45.88 -3.19
C CYS A 329 37.95 -46.33 -3.07
N GLU A 330 37.57 -46.84 -1.87
CA GLU A 330 36.18 -47.26 -1.66
C GLU A 330 35.22 -46.09 -1.60
N ALA A 331 35.59 -44.97 -0.94
CA ALA A 331 34.82 -43.74 -0.95
C ALA A 331 34.60 -43.20 -2.36
N ASN A 332 35.68 -43.21 -3.21
CA ASN A 332 35.56 -42.81 -4.61
C ASN A 332 34.56 -43.65 -5.38
N ARG A 333 34.59 -44.99 -5.23
CA ARG A 333 33.65 -45.90 -5.92
C ARG A 333 32.22 -45.60 -5.61
N ILE A 334 31.92 -45.30 -4.31
CA ILE A 334 30.56 -45.02 -3.86
C ILE A 334 30.14 -43.62 -4.35
N LEU A 335 30.96 -42.60 -4.13
CA LEU A 335 30.65 -41.22 -4.54
C LEU A 335 30.54 -41.07 -6.03
N ALA A 336 31.47 -41.62 -6.83
CA ALA A 336 31.45 -41.55 -8.28
C ALA A 336 30.20 -42.20 -8.92
N ALA A 337 29.52 -43.11 -8.23
CA ALA A 337 28.27 -43.70 -8.66
C ALA A 337 27.08 -42.78 -8.45
N ASN A 338 27.11 -41.92 -7.41
CA ASN A 338 25.99 -41.10 -6.93
C ASN A 338 26.12 -39.63 -7.31
N MET A 339 27.32 -39.11 -7.47
CA MET A 339 27.58 -37.70 -7.79
C MET A 339 27.30 -37.35 -9.25
N ASP A 340 26.86 -36.12 -9.46
CA ASP A 340 26.76 -35.54 -10.79
C ASP A 340 28.13 -35.49 -11.50
N ALA A 341 28.14 -35.64 -12.81
CA ALA A 341 29.38 -35.66 -13.61
C ALA A 341 30.28 -34.41 -13.52
N ARG A 342 29.75 -33.32 -12.94
CA ARG A 342 30.48 -32.06 -12.74
C ARG A 342 30.93 -31.87 -11.32
N SER A 343 30.46 -32.69 -10.38
CA SER A 343 30.78 -32.60 -8.97
C SER A 343 31.92 -33.56 -8.63
N PHE A 344 32.79 -33.13 -7.78
CA PHE A 344 33.90 -33.89 -7.22
C PHE A 344 34.19 -33.39 -5.81
N VAL A 345 34.97 -34.18 -5.08
CA VAL A 345 35.43 -33.79 -3.73
C VAL A 345 36.95 -33.87 -3.71
N THR A 346 37.60 -32.79 -3.27
CA THR A 346 39.00 -32.86 -2.89
C THR A 346 39.11 -33.24 -1.42
N MET A 347 40.04 -34.13 -1.07
CA MET A 347 40.16 -34.62 0.30
C MET A 347 41.59 -35.02 0.67
N THR A 348 41.96 -34.72 1.87
CA THR A 348 43.10 -35.35 2.56
C THR A 348 42.57 -36.16 3.74
N TYR A 349 42.90 -37.45 3.76
CA TYR A 349 42.65 -38.34 4.90
C TYR A 349 43.99 -38.84 5.47
N ALA A 350 44.15 -38.66 6.76
CA ALA A 350 45.35 -39.07 7.49
C ALA A 350 44.99 -39.91 8.73
N VAL A 351 45.80 -40.88 9.03
CA VAL A 351 45.73 -41.68 10.26
C VAL A 351 47.01 -41.47 11.05
N ALA A 352 46.90 -40.81 12.16
CA ALA A 352 48.00 -40.66 13.14
C ALA A 352 47.93 -41.82 14.13
N ASP A 353 48.94 -42.67 14.15
CA ASP A 353 49.10 -43.79 15.09
C ASP A 353 50.21 -43.45 16.09
N THR A 354 49.83 -43.04 17.31
CA THR A 354 50.79 -42.62 18.35
C THR A 354 51.54 -43.80 18.96
N ARG A 355 51.01 -45.05 18.87
CA ARG A 355 51.69 -46.27 19.32
C ARG A 355 52.76 -46.72 18.34
N ALA A 356 52.42 -46.71 17.04
CA ALA A 356 53.37 -47.05 15.99
C ALA A 356 54.37 -45.89 15.70
N GLY A 357 54.01 -44.65 16.11
CA GLY A 357 54.80 -43.47 15.87
C GLY A 357 54.80 -43.05 14.39
N VAL A 358 53.69 -43.26 13.67
CA VAL A 358 53.62 -42.98 12.23
C VAL A 358 52.32 -42.22 11.86
N LEU A 359 52.45 -41.33 10.89
CA LEU A 359 51.32 -40.71 10.18
C LEU A 359 51.21 -41.34 8.77
N ARG A 360 50.11 -42.03 8.51
CA ARG A 360 49.77 -42.48 7.17
C ARG A 360 48.74 -41.53 6.57
N TYR A 361 48.93 -41.10 5.35
CA TYR A 361 47.99 -40.17 4.73
C TYR A 361 47.95 -40.38 3.21
N ALA A 362 46.80 -40.05 2.63
CA ALA A 362 46.59 -40.00 1.19
C ALA A 362 45.83 -38.73 0.82
N ARG A 363 46.12 -38.16 -0.33
CA ARG A 363 45.54 -36.89 -0.81
C ARG A 363 44.80 -37.10 -2.12
N ALA A 364 43.49 -37.00 -2.09
CA ALA A 364 42.62 -37.07 -3.27
C ALA A 364 42.42 -35.65 -3.85
N GLY A 365 43.43 -35.15 -4.59
CA GLY A 365 43.33 -33.85 -5.30
C GLY A 365 43.25 -32.60 -4.42
N HIS A 366 43.44 -32.72 -3.10
CA HIS A 366 43.26 -31.63 -2.16
C HIS A 366 44.52 -30.76 -2.03
N ASN A 367 44.43 -29.68 -1.23
CA ASN A 367 45.56 -28.82 -0.89
C ASN A 367 46.72 -29.61 -0.22
N PRO A 368 47.97 -29.13 -0.28
CA PRO A 368 49.09 -29.77 0.39
C PRO A 368 48.88 -29.91 1.89
N LEU A 369 49.32 -31.00 2.49
CA LEU A 369 49.50 -31.06 3.92
C LEU A 369 50.80 -30.36 4.27
N LEU A 370 50.75 -29.29 5.09
CA LEU A 370 51.96 -28.59 5.54
C LEU A 370 52.46 -29.24 6.84
N ARG A 371 53.75 -29.59 6.88
CA ARG A 371 54.43 -30.09 8.07
C ARG A 371 55.54 -29.12 8.51
N LEU A 372 55.55 -28.80 9.77
CA LEU A 372 56.66 -28.15 10.46
C LEU A 372 57.31 -29.19 11.38
N GLY A 373 58.54 -29.57 11.09
CA GLY A 373 59.32 -30.47 11.93
C GLY A 373 59.83 -29.82 13.21
N ALA A 374 60.03 -30.61 14.27
CA ALA A 374 60.58 -30.15 15.55
C ALA A 374 62.04 -29.66 15.45
N ASP A 375 62.72 -29.97 14.35
CA ASP A 375 64.08 -29.58 14.03
C ASP A 375 64.22 -28.10 13.62
N GLY A 376 63.15 -27.36 13.53
CA GLY A 376 63.16 -25.96 13.12
C GLY A 376 63.40 -25.72 11.63
N ALA A 377 63.39 -26.78 10.80
CA ALA A 377 63.45 -26.64 9.36
C ALA A 377 62.24 -25.88 8.81
N PRO A 378 62.33 -25.20 7.67
CA PRO A 378 61.17 -24.55 7.05
C PRO A 378 60.04 -25.53 6.82
N PRO A 379 58.75 -25.07 6.91
CA PRO A 379 57.59 -25.91 6.66
C PRO A 379 57.67 -26.60 5.30
N GLN A 380 57.36 -27.88 5.29
CA GLN A 380 57.37 -28.73 4.10
C GLN A 380 55.95 -28.95 3.60
N ALA A 381 55.68 -28.69 2.29
CA ALA A 381 54.45 -29.06 1.62
C ALA A 381 54.49 -30.53 1.17
N LEU A 382 53.58 -31.33 1.63
CA LEU A 382 53.48 -32.76 1.34
C LEU A 382 52.36 -32.97 0.32
N THR A 383 52.75 -33.36 -0.90
CA THR A 383 51.85 -33.44 -2.09
C THR A 383 51.92 -34.80 -2.75
N PRO A 384 51.48 -35.90 -2.11
CA PRO A 384 51.36 -37.16 -2.84
C PRO A 384 50.37 -37.04 -3.99
N PRO A 385 50.62 -37.74 -5.10
CA PRO A 385 49.67 -37.72 -6.21
C PRO A 385 48.31 -38.30 -5.82
N GLY A 386 47.23 -37.74 -6.43
CA GLY A 386 45.89 -38.20 -6.23
C GLY A 386 44.91 -37.34 -7.01
N LEU A 387 43.80 -37.90 -7.48
CA LEU A 387 42.71 -37.24 -8.13
C LEU A 387 41.60 -36.93 -7.12
N GLY A 388 40.74 -35.89 -7.35
CA GLY A 388 39.56 -35.69 -6.56
C GLY A 388 38.57 -36.88 -6.65
N LEU A 389 37.90 -37.16 -5.57
CA LEU A 389 36.85 -38.17 -5.48
C LEU A 389 35.70 -37.81 -6.44
N GLY A 390 35.18 -38.76 -7.20
CA GLY A 390 34.14 -38.55 -8.19
C GLY A 390 34.64 -38.10 -9.56
N MET A 391 35.91 -37.66 -9.73
CA MET A 391 36.45 -37.25 -11.02
C MET A 391 36.66 -38.45 -11.95
N ASP A 392 36.90 -39.63 -11.40
CA ASP A 392 37.09 -40.88 -12.16
C ASP A 392 36.39 -42.03 -11.40
N ARG A 393 35.76 -42.94 -12.15
CA ARG A 393 34.95 -44.04 -11.60
C ARG A 393 35.73 -45.22 -11.07
N GLY A 394 37.05 -45.11 -10.91
CA GLY A 394 37.80 -46.09 -10.13
C GLY A 394 39.15 -46.50 -10.66
N GLU A 395 39.30 -46.93 -11.93
CA GLU A 395 40.55 -47.52 -12.42
C GLU A 395 41.73 -46.54 -12.39
N ARG A 396 41.54 -45.32 -12.89
CA ARG A 396 42.55 -44.29 -12.92
C ARG A 396 42.80 -43.67 -11.53
N PHE A 397 41.69 -43.52 -10.75
CA PHE A 397 41.81 -43.04 -9.37
C PHE A 397 42.71 -43.94 -8.56
N ASP A 398 42.42 -45.25 -8.54
CA ASP A 398 43.21 -46.23 -7.80
C ASP A 398 44.72 -46.29 -8.24
N GLN A 399 45.01 -46.04 -9.51
CA GLN A 399 46.35 -46.03 -10.07
C GLN A 399 47.19 -44.80 -9.71
N VAL A 400 46.51 -43.63 -9.56
CA VAL A 400 47.17 -42.33 -9.30
C VAL A 400 47.32 -42.06 -7.79
N LEU A 401 46.36 -42.56 -6.99
CA LEU A 401 46.36 -42.29 -5.56
C LEU A 401 47.53 -42.93 -4.87
N GLU A 402 48.32 -42.16 -4.14
CA GLU A 402 49.42 -42.67 -3.34
C GLU A 402 49.14 -42.46 -1.84
N GLU A 403 49.43 -43.51 -1.04
CA GLU A 403 49.53 -43.39 0.41
C GLU A 403 51.00 -43.15 0.79
N ARG A 404 51.22 -42.24 1.71
CA ARG A 404 52.53 -41.95 2.26
C ARG A 404 52.52 -42.22 3.77
N GLU A 405 53.64 -42.66 4.27
CA GLU A 405 53.94 -42.88 5.69
C GLU A 405 55.05 -41.99 6.13
N LEU A 406 54.87 -41.28 7.24
CA LEU A 406 55.88 -40.39 7.85
C LEU A 406 56.02 -40.76 9.33
N PRO A 407 57.23 -40.70 9.90
CA PRO A 407 57.38 -40.82 11.34
C PRO A 407 56.75 -39.61 12.05
N LEU A 408 56.08 -39.86 13.16
CA LEU A 408 55.61 -38.83 14.08
C LEU A 408 56.71 -38.57 15.13
N HIS A 409 57.26 -37.34 15.11
CA HIS A 409 58.22 -36.96 16.16
C HIS A 409 57.57 -35.96 17.11
N PRO A 410 57.81 -36.06 18.42
CA PRO A 410 57.36 -35.04 19.36
C PRO A 410 57.79 -33.64 18.92
N GLY A 411 56.87 -32.69 18.90
CA GLY A 411 57.09 -31.31 18.44
C GLY A 411 56.71 -31.07 16.97
N ASP A 412 56.48 -32.13 16.17
CA ASP A 412 56.00 -31.97 14.79
C ASP A 412 54.60 -31.35 14.79
N THR A 413 54.36 -30.39 13.89
CA THR A 413 53.07 -29.74 13.69
C THR A 413 52.62 -29.91 12.25
N TYR A 414 51.39 -30.34 12.05
CA TYR A 414 50.74 -30.54 10.76
C TYR A 414 49.59 -29.60 10.61
N LEU A 415 49.47 -28.92 9.44
CA LEU A 415 48.37 -28.06 9.10
C LEU A 415 47.64 -28.63 7.84
N PHE A 416 46.43 -29.10 8.05
CA PHE A 416 45.47 -29.45 7.01
C PHE A 416 44.59 -28.24 6.74
N PHE A 417 44.29 -27.92 5.49
CA PHE A 417 43.50 -26.72 5.19
C PHE A 417 42.82 -26.84 3.82
N THR A 418 41.71 -26.12 3.65
CA THR A 418 41.01 -25.96 2.37
C THR A 418 41.51 -24.72 1.64
N ASP A 419 41.23 -24.63 0.35
CA ASP A 419 41.69 -23.55 -0.53
C ASP A 419 41.17 -22.17 -0.13
N GLY A 420 39.98 -22.09 0.53
CA GLY A 420 39.44 -20.82 1.04
C GLY A 420 40.42 -20.04 1.96
N LEU A 421 41.38 -20.73 2.59
CA LEU A 421 42.47 -20.04 3.33
C LEU A 421 43.55 -19.50 2.41
N SER A 422 44.01 -20.30 1.45
CA SER A 422 45.10 -19.88 0.53
C SER A 422 44.57 -18.96 -0.59
N GLU A 423 43.31 -19.09 -0.96
CA GLU A 423 42.65 -18.26 -1.98
C GLU A 423 41.90 -17.05 -1.40
N ALA A 424 42.00 -16.81 -0.10
CA ALA A 424 41.50 -15.57 0.49
C ALA A 424 42.03 -14.35 -0.24
N MET A 425 41.16 -13.47 -0.72
CA MET A 425 41.50 -12.32 -1.56
C MET A 425 41.54 -11.03 -0.72
N ASN A 426 42.46 -10.13 -1.08
CA ASN A 426 42.43 -8.75 -0.64
C ASN A 426 41.56 -7.88 -1.60
N ALA A 427 41.46 -6.58 -1.29
CA ALA A 427 40.71 -5.62 -2.11
C ALA A 427 41.31 -5.44 -3.54
N ASP A 428 42.57 -5.74 -3.73
CA ASP A 428 43.27 -5.64 -5.01
C ASP A 428 43.14 -6.92 -5.85
N GLY A 429 42.54 -7.99 -5.28
CA GLY A 429 42.35 -9.29 -5.94
C GLY A 429 43.56 -10.22 -5.82
N ASP A 430 44.55 -9.88 -4.98
CA ASP A 430 45.67 -10.79 -4.70
C ASP A 430 45.22 -11.91 -3.77
N LEU A 431 45.79 -13.11 -3.95
CA LEU A 431 45.54 -14.26 -3.11
C LEU A 431 46.50 -14.27 -1.90
N PHE A 432 46.05 -14.77 -0.76
CA PHE A 432 46.86 -15.00 0.41
C PHE A 432 48.05 -15.95 0.11
N GLY A 433 47.73 -17.08 -0.48
CA GLY A 433 48.68 -18.04 -1.02
C GLY A 433 49.32 -18.98 0.05
N GLU A 434 49.70 -20.17 -0.41
CA GLU A 434 50.34 -21.20 0.44
C GLU A 434 51.66 -20.74 1.06
N ALA A 435 52.39 -19.87 0.37
CA ALA A 435 53.66 -19.35 0.89
C ALA A 435 53.50 -18.53 2.18
N ARG A 436 52.41 -17.70 2.25
CA ARG A 436 52.10 -16.96 3.49
C ARG A 436 51.64 -17.90 4.60
N LEU A 437 50.80 -18.92 4.25
CA LEU A 437 50.41 -19.97 5.20
C LEU A 437 51.62 -20.69 5.80
N ALA A 438 52.59 -21.12 4.98
CA ALA A 438 53.81 -21.74 5.41
C ALA A 438 54.66 -20.79 6.31
N ALA A 439 54.70 -19.48 5.98
CA ALA A 439 55.40 -18.48 6.81
C ALA A 439 54.70 -18.30 8.18
N VAL A 440 53.37 -18.39 8.26
CA VAL A 440 52.65 -18.37 9.55
C VAL A 440 52.95 -19.65 10.33
N LEU A 441 52.90 -20.82 9.70
CA LEU A 441 53.23 -22.09 10.33
C LEU A 441 54.64 -22.10 10.92
N ALA A 442 55.63 -21.52 10.22
CA ALA A 442 56.99 -21.38 10.70
C ALA A 442 57.12 -20.63 12.03
N ARG A 443 56.15 -19.78 12.37
CA ARG A 443 56.08 -19.03 13.63
C ARG A 443 55.46 -19.82 14.77
N ALA A 444 54.89 -21.00 14.51
CA ALA A 444 54.16 -21.79 15.50
C ALA A 444 54.92 -22.05 16.80
N PRO A 445 56.23 -22.38 16.81
CA PRO A 445 56.97 -22.62 18.07
C PRO A 445 57.07 -21.41 18.98
N ALA A 446 56.95 -20.20 18.42
CA ALA A 446 56.99 -18.94 19.18
C ALA A 446 55.61 -18.52 19.72
N LEU A 447 54.52 -19.20 19.28
CA LEU A 447 53.13 -18.91 19.67
C LEU A 447 52.76 -19.79 20.87
N ASP A 448 52.65 -19.23 22.05
CA ASP A 448 52.22 -19.88 23.31
C ASP A 448 52.70 -21.34 23.46
N GLY A 449 54.02 -21.52 23.35
CA GLY A 449 54.64 -22.86 23.44
C GLY A 449 54.30 -23.78 22.26
N GLY A 450 53.82 -23.24 21.17
CA GLY A 450 53.41 -23.99 19.98
C GLY A 450 52.03 -24.66 20.11
N ALA A 451 51.17 -24.13 20.95
CA ALA A 451 49.79 -24.66 21.08
C ALA A 451 49.04 -24.60 19.75
N PRO A 452 48.35 -25.67 19.32
CA PRO A 452 47.57 -25.71 18.07
C PRO A 452 46.51 -24.61 17.99
N GLU A 453 45.93 -24.24 19.11
CA GLU A 453 44.95 -23.17 19.24
C GLU A 453 45.52 -21.79 18.88
N ALA A 454 46.70 -21.47 19.42
CA ALA A 454 47.38 -20.23 19.13
C ALA A 454 47.74 -20.12 17.63
N LEU A 455 48.20 -21.22 17.01
CA LEU A 455 48.45 -21.26 15.58
C LEU A 455 47.21 -21.08 14.75
N ARG A 456 46.12 -21.75 15.10
CA ARG A 456 44.80 -21.56 14.43
C ARG A 456 44.38 -20.10 14.45
N GLU A 457 44.42 -19.46 15.60
CA GLU A 457 44.04 -18.05 15.75
C GLU A 457 44.98 -17.12 14.97
N GLU A 458 46.26 -17.41 14.97
CA GLU A 458 47.23 -16.63 14.20
C GLU A 458 46.99 -16.73 12.69
N VAL A 459 46.74 -17.93 12.17
CA VAL A 459 46.38 -18.13 10.76
C VAL A 459 45.15 -17.31 10.40
N LEU A 460 44.06 -17.41 11.18
CA LEU A 460 42.84 -16.67 10.94
C LEU A 460 43.05 -15.16 11.07
N ARG A 461 43.86 -14.71 11.96
CA ARG A 461 44.23 -13.30 12.14
C ARG A 461 44.97 -12.76 10.92
N GLU A 462 45.99 -13.49 10.44
CA GLU A 462 46.78 -13.09 9.28
C GLU A 462 45.91 -13.06 7.99
N VAL A 463 45.05 -14.05 7.77
CA VAL A 463 44.12 -14.08 6.64
C VAL A 463 43.16 -12.88 6.69
N ARG A 464 42.59 -12.57 7.87
CA ARG A 464 41.70 -11.41 8.03
C ARG A 464 42.42 -10.09 7.81
N LEU A 465 43.62 -9.95 8.31
CA LEU A 465 44.44 -8.75 8.10
C LEU A 465 44.79 -8.56 6.63
N PHE A 466 45.10 -9.64 5.92
CA PHE A 466 45.37 -9.60 4.47
C PHE A 466 44.14 -9.25 3.68
N ALA A 467 42.95 -9.85 3.99
CA ALA A 467 41.71 -9.57 3.31
C ALA A 467 41.24 -8.12 3.51
N GLY A 468 41.58 -7.47 4.62
CA GLY A 468 41.34 -6.04 4.83
C GLY A 468 39.87 -5.60 4.72
N GLY A 469 38.91 -6.51 4.95
CA GLY A 469 37.48 -6.26 4.81
C GLY A 469 36.90 -6.68 3.48
N ALA A 470 37.63 -7.29 2.55
CA ALA A 470 37.08 -7.96 1.38
C ALA A 470 36.17 -9.12 1.80
N PRO A 471 35.06 -9.38 1.08
CA PRO A 471 34.15 -10.46 1.43
C PRO A 471 34.83 -11.82 1.28
N GLN A 472 34.49 -12.74 2.17
CA GLN A 472 34.96 -14.12 2.08
C GLN A 472 34.36 -14.80 0.86
N HIS A 473 35.17 -15.39 -0.01
CA HIS A 473 34.76 -15.99 -1.27
C HIS A 473 34.48 -17.49 -1.17
N ASP A 474 35.18 -18.18 -0.26
CA ASP A 474 35.04 -19.62 -0.06
C ASP A 474 35.11 -20.01 1.41
N ASP A 475 34.66 -21.22 1.71
CA ASP A 475 34.72 -21.77 3.08
C ASP A 475 36.16 -21.92 3.55
N MET A 476 36.44 -21.53 4.80
CA MET A 476 37.77 -21.63 5.38
C MET A 476 37.79 -22.71 6.43
N THR A 477 38.42 -23.82 6.11
CA THR A 477 38.57 -24.93 7.06
C THR A 477 40.02 -25.26 7.30
N MET A 478 40.36 -25.52 8.54
CA MET A 478 41.67 -26.00 8.92
C MET A 478 41.65 -26.95 10.11
N VAL A 479 42.62 -27.83 10.15
CA VAL A 479 42.93 -28.68 11.31
C VAL A 479 44.42 -28.57 11.58
N VAL A 480 44.76 -28.17 12.80
CA VAL A 480 46.14 -28.18 13.31
C VAL A 480 46.32 -29.39 14.21
N LEU A 481 47.27 -30.24 13.88
CA LEU A 481 47.66 -31.40 14.70
C LEU A 481 49.10 -31.21 15.14
N LYS A 482 49.37 -31.28 16.45
CA LYS A 482 50.68 -31.26 17.04
C LYS A 482 50.97 -32.57 17.79
N VAL A 483 52.16 -33.12 17.61
CA VAL A 483 52.66 -34.29 18.32
C VAL A 483 53.30 -33.82 19.61
N VAL A 484 52.91 -34.36 20.76
CA VAL A 484 53.39 -34.01 22.10
C VAL A 484 54.12 -35.16 22.76
#